data_894941126196bd510b7c72972aa5df84
#
_entry.id   894941126196bd510b7c72972aa5df84
#
_cell.length_a   1.000
_cell.length_b   1.000
_cell.length_c   1.000
_cell.angle_alpha   90.00
_cell.angle_beta   90.00
_cell.angle_gamma   90.00
#
_symmetry.space_group_name_H-M   'P 1'
#
loop_
_entity.id
_entity.type
_entity.pdbx_description
1 polymer ?
#
loop_
_entity_poly.entity_id
_entity_poly.type
_entity_poly.pdbx_seq_one_letter_code
_entity_poly.pdbx_strand_id
1 'polypeptide(L)'
;MPTSTELTFVQVTTHEEIEQARSLFEEYAAALGISLCFQNFEHELATLPGKYSPPRGRLFLVLTGEDLVGCVALREIDENVCEMKRLFLRPAFRGKGFGRVMVDAIVNAGREIGYKKMRLDTMTGKMDAAISLYLQAGFKEIPPYYDTPIVETSFLELVLA
;
A
#
# COMPACT_ATOMS: atom_id res chain seq x y z
N MET A 1 1.93 32.00 3.87
CA MET A 1 0.84 31.03 3.81
C MET A 1 1.39 29.61 3.90
N PRO A 2 1.06 28.89 4.92
CA PRO A 2 1.53 27.54 5.01
C PRO A 2 0.91 26.71 3.90
N THR A 3 1.76 26.02 3.17
CA THR A 3 1.29 24.99 2.28
C THR A 3 0.72 23.87 3.14
N SER A 4 -0.45 23.42 2.80
CA SER A 4 -1.02 22.29 3.48
C SER A 4 -0.12 21.07 3.24
N THR A 5 0.42 20.50 4.33
CA THR A 5 1.11 19.21 4.27
C THR A 5 0.15 18.10 4.67
N GLU A 6 -1.11 18.45 4.82
CA GLU A 6 -2.14 17.53 5.24
C GLU A 6 -2.58 16.65 4.10
N LEU A 7 -2.64 15.35 4.35
CA LEU A 7 -3.11 14.38 3.38
C LEU A 7 -4.56 13.99 3.65
N THR A 8 -5.31 13.82 2.58
CA THR A 8 -6.66 13.30 2.63
C THR A 8 -6.66 11.88 2.08
N PHE A 9 -7.31 10.96 2.78
CA PHE A 9 -7.41 9.56 2.37
C PHE A 9 -8.85 9.28 1.97
N VAL A 10 -9.04 8.84 0.72
CA VAL A 10 -10.37 8.60 0.15
C VAL A 10 -10.50 7.12 -0.18
N GLN A 11 -11.46 6.45 0.45
CA GLN A 11 -11.78 5.07 0.09
C GLN A 11 -12.37 5.02 -1.30
N VAL A 12 -11.79 4.21 -2.17
CA VAL A 12 -12.22 4.07 -3.56
C VAL A 12 -13.60 3.41 -3.60
N THR A 13 -14.58 4.09 -4.18
CA THR A 13 -15.94 3.58 -4.35
C THR A 13 -16.55 3.92 -5.70
N THR A 14 -16.24 5.09 -6.28
CA THR A 14 -16.82 5.55 -7.53
C THR A 14 -16.02 5.05 -8.74
N HIS A 15 -16.66 5.07 -9.91
CA HIS A 15 -15.98 4.70 -11.16
C HIS A 15 -14.74 5.57 -11.41
N GLU A 16 -14.85 6.87 -11.18
CA GLU A 16 -13.74 7.80 -11.35
C GLU A 16 -12.58 7.45 -10.41
N GLU A 17 -12.88 7.15 -9.15
CA GLU A 17 -11.87 6.77 -8.17
C GLU A 17 -11.21 5.44 -8.54
N ILE A 18 -11.97 4.49 -9.05
CA ILE A 18 -11.43 3.22 -9.54
C ILE A 18 -10.44 3.46 -10.69
N GLU A 19 -10.78 4.34 -11.63
CA GLU A 19 -9.87 4.67 -12.73
C GLU A 19 -8.59 5.35 -12.23
N GLN A 20 -8.70 6.24 -11.25
CA GLN A 20 -7.54 6.87 -10.64
C GLN A 20 -6.64 5.84 -9.94
N ALA A 21 -7.24 4.91 -9.20
CA ALA A 21 -6.49 3.83 -8.55
C ALA A 21 -5.80 2.94 -9.58
N ARG A 22 -6.49 2.61 -10.66
CA ARG A 22 -5.92 1.80 -11.74
C ARG A 22 -4.69 2.47 -12.34
N SER A 23 -4.77 3.76 -12.62
CA SER A 23 -3.63 4.53 -13.13
C SER A 23 -2.45 4.51 -12.18
N LEU A 24 -2.70 4.69 -10.88
CA LEU A 24 -1.64 4.65 -9.87
C LEU A 24 -1.00 3.27 -9.77
N PHE A 25 -1.79 2.21 -9.84
CA PHE A 25 -1.27 0.84 -9.82
C PHE A 25 -0.38 0.58 -11.04
N GLU A 26 -0.76 1.10 -12.21
CA GLU A 26 0.05 0.99 -13.41
C GLU A 26 1.36 1.76 -13.28
N GLU A 27 1.31 2.97 -12.69
CA GLU A 27 2.52 3.74 -12.39
C GLU A 27 3.44 3.00 -11.42
N TYR A 28 2.85 2.38 -10.41
CA TYR A 28 3.58 1.57 -9.43
C TYR A 28 4.32 0.41 -10.11
N ALA A 29 3.62 -0.34 -10.95
CA ALA A 29 4.20 -1.47 -11.66
C ALA A 29 5.33 -1.03 -12.60
N ALA A 30 5.13 0.09 -13.31
CA ALA A 30 6.15 0.65 -14.19
C ALA A 30 7.39 1.09 -13.42
N ALA A 31 7.18 1.70 -12.25
CA ALA A 31 8.29 2.16 -11.39
C ALA A 31 9.12 0.99 -10.84
N LEU A 32 8.48 -0.16 -10.57
CA LEU A 32 9.20 -1.36 -10.14
C LEU A 32 10.08 -1.94 -11.26
N GLY A 33 9.68 -1.76 -12.51
CA GLY A 33 10.42 -2.29 -13.66
C GLY A 33 10.41 -3.81 -13.77
N ILE A 34 9.46 -4.47 -13.14
CA ILE A 34 9.29 -5.93 -13.20
C ILE A 34 7.84 -6.28 -13.46
N SER A 35 7.62 -7.52 -13.93
CA SER A 35 6.27 -8.03 -14.12
C SER A 35 5.67 -8.45 -12.78
N LEU A 36 4.42 -8.08 -12.55
CA LEU A 36 3.64 -8.53 -11.40
C LEU A 36 2.67 -9.65 -11.77
N CYS A 37 2.88 -10.31 -12.90
CA CYS A 37 2.02 -11.42 -13.37
C CYS A 37 1.86 -12.50 -12.30
N PHE A 38 2.91 -12.80 -11.55
CA PHE A 38 2.86 -13.82 -10.49
C PHE A 38 1.91 -13.42 -9.35
N GLN A 39 1.52 -12.14 -9.26
CA GLN A 39 0.54 -11.66 -8.29
C GLN A 39 -0.85 -11.50 -8.91
N ASN A 40 -1.04 -11.98 -10.15
CA ASN A 40 -2.30 -11.86 -10.87
C ASN A 40 -2.72 -10.40 -11.06
N PHE A 41 -1.76 -9.56 -11.39
CA PHE A 41 -1.92 -8.10 -11.42
C PHE A 41 -2.96 -7.62 -12.42
N GLU A 42 -3.02 -8.23 -13.61
CA GLU A 42 -4.01 -7.83 -14.61
C GLU A 42 -5.43 -8.06 -14.14
N HIS A 43 -5.68 -9.18 -13.44
CA HIS A 43 -6.98 -9.45 -12.84
C HIS A 43 -7.30 -8.45 -11.74
N GLU A 44 -6.30 -8.09 -10.93
CA GLU A 44 -6.45 -7.07 -9.90
C GLU A 44 -6.89 -5.74 -10.51
N LEU A 45 -6.23 -5.28 -11.57
CA LEU A 45 -6.59 -4.05 -12.27
C LEU A 45 -8.00 -4.09 -12.82
N ALA A 46 -8.40 -5.23 -13.38
CA ALA A 46 -9.71 -5.39 -14.01
C ALA A 46 -10.86 -5.43 -13.00
N THR A 47 -10.58 -5.83 -11.76
CA THR A 47 -11.61 -6.07 -10.75
C THR A 47 -11.57 -5.11 -9.57
N LEU A 48 -10.81 -4.01 -9.66
CA LEU A 48 -10.72 -3.03 -8.58
C LEU A 48 -12.10 -2.52 -8.17
N PRO A 49 -12.35 -2.32 -6.86
CA PRO A 49 -11.42 -2.48 -5.75
C PRO A 49 -11.23 -3.93 -5.26
N GLY A 50 -12.02 -4.90 -5.73
CA GLY A 50 -11.84 -6.33 -5.48
C GLY A 50 -11.56 -6.68 -4.02
N LYS A 51 -10.41 -7.29 -3.77
CA LYS A 51 -9.99 -7.72 -2.42
C LYS A 51 -9.73 -6.55 -1.47
N TYR A 52 -9.61 -5.34 -2.00
CA TYR A 52 -9.40 -4.15 -1.19
C TYR A 52 -10.70 -3.48 -0.77
N SER A 53 -11.84 -4.10 -1.04
CA SER A 53 -13.15 -3.55 -0.71
C SER A 53 -13.46 -3.69 0.78
N PRO A 54 -14.14 -2.69 1.40
CA PRO A 54 -14.67 -2.86 2.74
C PRO A 54 -15.67 -4.02 2.79
N PRO A 55 -15.90 -4.63 3.94
CA PRO A 55 -15.42 -4.20 5.26
C PRO A 55 -14.03 -4.71 5.63
N ARG A 56 -13.50 -5.71 4.93
CA ARG A 56 -12.24 -6.34 5.31
C ARG A 56 -11.02 -5.74 4.63
N GLY A 57 -11.22 -5.03 3.52
CA GLY A 57 -10.16 -4.37 2.77
C GLY A 57 -10.28 -2.86 2.80
N ARG A 58 -9.23 -2.20 2.34
CA ARG A 58 -9.23 -0.75 2.09
C ARG A 58 -8.37 -0.46 0.88
N LEU A 59 -8.80 0.50 0.10
CA LEU A 59 -8.00 1.05 -1.00
C LEU A 59 -8.16 2.56 -0.94
N PHE A 60 -7.10 3.23 -0.50
CA PHE A 60 -7.12 4.68 -0.35
C PHE A 60 -6.41 5.37 -1.52
N LEU A 61 -7.08 6.34 -2.11
CA LEU A 61 -6.42 7.39 -2.86
C LEU A 61 -5.94 8.42 -1.85
N VAL A 62 -4.76 8.95 -2.07
CA VAL A 62 -4.13 9.91 -1.15
C VAL A 62 -3.96 11.23 -1.88
N LEU A 63 -4.51 12.30 -1.31
CA LEU A 63 -4.51 13.62 -1.92
C LEU A 63 -3.92 14.66 -0.98
N THR A 64 -3.32 15.68 -1.55
CA THR A 64 -2.99 16.92 -0.84
C THR A 64 -3.67 18.05 -1.62
N GLY A 65 -4.65 18.70 -0.99
CA GLY A 65 -5.53 19.58 -1.72
C GLY A 65 -6.28 18.81 -2.80
N GLU A 66 -6.15 19.24 -4.05
CA GLU A 66 -6.76 18.55 -5.19
C GLU A 66 -5.79 17.61 -5.91
N ASP A 67 -4.53 17.59 -5.47
CA ASP A 67 -3.49 16.79 -6.12
C ASP A 67 -3.52 15.34 -5.65
N LEU A 68 -3.58 14.42 -6.59
CA LEU A 68 -3.49 13.00 -6.32
C LEU A 68 -2.01 12.64 -6.16
N VAL A 69 -1.62 12.29 -4.93
CA VAL A 69 -0.21 12.05 -4.62
C VAL A 69 0.17 10.57 -4.59
N GLY A 70 -0.79 9.70 -4.38
CA GLY A 70 -0.48 8.27 -4.33
C GLY A 70 -1.65 7.42 -3.89
N CYS A 71 -1.34 6.20 -3.49
CA CYS A 71 -2.33 5.24 -3.01
C CYS A 71 -1.69 4.28 -2.00
N VAL A 72 -2.54 3.60 -1.26
CA VAL A 72 -2.14 2.51 -0.38
C VAL A 72 -3.36 1.63 -0.12
N ALA A 73 -3.14 0.33 0.02
CA ALA A 73 -4.24 -0.62 0.18
C ALA A 73 -3.91 -1.65 1.25
N LEU A 74 -4.95 -2.31 1.76
CA LEU A 74 -4.80 -3.53 2.53
C LEU A 74 -5.88 -4.52 2.13
N ARG A 75 -5.54 -5.80 2.26
CA ARG A 75 -6.47 -6.90 2.00
C ARG A 75 -6.36 -7.94 3.10
N GLU A 76 -7.40 -8.75 3.22
CA GLU A 76 -7.40 -9.86 4.17
C GLU A 76 -6.47 -10.97 3.69
N ILE A 77 -5.63 -11.50 4.60
CA ILE A 77 -4.94 -12.77 4.42
C ILE A 77 -5.76 -13.86 5.10
N ASP A 78 -6.11 -13.64 6.38
CA ASP A 78 -7.02 -14.48 7.13
C ASP A 78 -7.77 -13.62 8.16
N GLU A 79 -8.55 -14.25 9.02
CA GLU A 79 -9.39 -13.57 9.99
C GLU A 79 -8.61 -12.54 10.85
N ASN A 80 -7.36 -12.83 11.16
CA ASN A 80 -6.56 -12.03 12.08
C ASN A 80 -5.44 -11.23 11.41
N VAL A 81 -5.15 -11.52 10.15
CA VAL A 81 -3.96 -10.97 9.45
C VAL A 81 -4.37 -10.30 8.15
N CYS A 82 -3.92 -9.07 7.98
CA CYS A 82 -4.06 -8.36 6.71
C CYS A 82 -2.70 -8.14 6.07
N GLU A 83 -2.73 -7.73 4.81
CA GLU A 83 -1.52 -7.43 4.06
C GLU A 83 -1.62 -6.02 3.48
N MET A 84 -0.60 -5.18 3.76
CA MET A 84 -0.47 -3.88 3.10
C MET A 84 0.02 -4.13 1.67
N LYS A 85 -0.61 -3.47 0.71
CA LYS A 85 -0.28 -3.60 -0.72
C LYS A 85 -0.27 -2.24 -1.38
N ARG A 86 0.53 -2.13 -2.44
CA ARG A 86 0.46 -1.01 -3.38
C ARG A 86 0.68 0.36 -2.72
N LEU A 87 1.58 0.45 -1.75
CA LEU A 87 2.02 1.74 -1.23
C LEU A 87 2.82 2.42 -2.33
N PHE A 88 2.27 3.50 -2.86
CA PHE A 88 2.92 4.23 -3.94
C PHE A 88 2.75 5.72 -3.73
N LEU A 89 3.84 6.43 -3.80
CA LEU A 89 3.88 7.89 -3.72
C LEU A 89 4.52 8.40 -5.00
N ARG A 90 3.80 9.24 -5.74
CA ARG A 90 4.30 9.80 -6.99
C ARG A 90 5.59 10.56 -6.74
N PRO A 91 6.57 10.48 -7.66
CA PRO A 91 7.90 11.08 -7.45
C PRO A 91 7.88 12.56 -7.07
N ALA A 92 6.96 13.34 -7.64
CA ALA A 92 6.87 14.77 -7.38
C ALA A 92 6.55 15.11 -5.91
N PHE A 93 6.03 14.15 -5.16
CA PHE A 93 5.59 14.37 -3.76
C PHE A 93 6.50 13.68 -2.74
N ARG A 94 7.60 13.09 -3.19
CA ARG A 94 8.56 12.43 -2.30
C ARG A 94 9.42 13.45 -1.55
N GLY A 95 9.96 13.03 -0.42
CA GLY A 95 10.83 13.88 0.39
C GLY A 95 10.09 14.89 1.27
N LYS A 96 8.79 14.73 1.45
CA LYS A 96 7.95 15.64 2.24
C LYS A 96 7.35 14.98 3.48
N GLY A 97 7.73 13.73 3.76
CA GLY A 97 7.20 12.99 4.92
C GLY A 97 5.86 12.31 4.67
N PHE A 98 5.32 12.35 3.46
CA PHE A 98 4.01 11.77 3.14
C PHE A 98 3.99 10.25 3.28
N GLY A 99 5.08 9.59 2.93
CA GLY A 99 5.16 8.12 3.02
C GLY A 99 4.87 7.60 4.43
N ARG A 100 5.42 8.24 5.44
CA ARG A 100 5.17 7.84 6.83
C ARG A 100 3.71 8.05 7.21
N VAL A 101 3.11 9.16 6.80
CA VAL A 101 1.70 9.43 7.06
C VAL A 101 0.83 8.36 6.41
N MET A 102 1.17 7.94 5.19
CA MET A 102 0.45 6.89 4.47
C MET A 102 0.55 5.54 5.18
N VAL A 103 1.74 5.18 5.65
CA VAL A 103 1.94 3.95 6.42
C VAL A 103 1.10 3.98 7.69
N ASP A 104 1.15 5.07 8.43
CA ASP A 104 0.38 5.22 9.67
C ASP A 104 -1.13 5.11 9.41
N ALA A 105 -1.61 5.69 8.31
CA ALA A 105 -3.02 5.64 7.96
C ALA A 105 -3.50 4.22 7.67
N ILE A 106 -2.74 3.44 6.90
CA ILE A 106 -3.15 2.09 6.57
C ILE A 106 -3.02 1.14 7.78
N VAL A 107 -2.02 1.37 8.63
CA VAL A 107 -1.87 0.63 9.88
C VAL A 107 -3.07 0.88 10.79
N ASN A 108 -3.48 2.15 10.93
CA ASN A 108 -4.67 2.49 11.72
C ASN A 108 -5.93 1.87 11.14
N ALA A 109 -6.06 1.84 9.82
CA ALA A 109 -7.20 1.18 9.17
C ALA A 109 -7.24 -0.31 9.53
N GLY A 110 -6.12 -0.99 9.52
CA GLY A 110 -6.03 -2.40 9.91
C GLY A 110 -6.46 -2.62 11.37
N ARG A 111 -6.04 -1.74 12.26
CA ARG A 111 -6.47 -1.78 13.67
C ARG A 111 -7.97 -1.58 13.80
N GLU A 112 -8.54 -0.61 13.11
CA GLU A 112 -9.96 -0.30 13.17
C GLU A 112 -10.83 -1.47 12.67
N ILE A 113 -10.37 -2.18 11.65
CA ILE A 113 -11.07 -3.36 11.14
C ILE A 113 -11.04 -4.49 12.18
N GLY A 114 -9.98 -4.57 12.97
CA GLY A 114 -9.84 -5.58 14.00
C GLY A 114 -8.77 -6.62 13.73
N TYR A 115 -7.92 -6.39 12.73
CA TYR A 115 -6.79 -7.28 12.47
C TYR A 115 -5.78 -7.21 13.61
N LYS A 116 -5.16 -8.35 13.90
CA LYS A 116 -4.13 -8.46 14.94
C LYS A 116 -2.72 -8.25 14.40
N LYS A 117 -2.53 -8.50 13.12
CA LYS A 117 -1.23 -8.36 12.45
C LYS A 117 -1.39 -7.83 11.05
N MET A 118 -0.38 -7.09 10.60
CA MET A 118 -0.28 -6.62 9.22
C MET A 118 1.05 -7.09 8.65
N ARG A 119 1.01 -7.72 7.49
CA ARG A 119 2.19 -8.17 6.75
C ARG A 119 2.35 -7.38 5.48
N LEU A 120 3.56 -7.42 4.94
CA LEU A 120 3.83 -6.87 3.61
C LEU A 120 5.03 -7.60 3.01
N ASP A 121 5.12 -7.53 1.69
CA ASP A 121 6.33 -7.88 0.98
C ASP A 121 6.90 -6.63 0.31
N THR A 122 8.20 -6.57 0.17
CA THR A 122 8.88 -5.43 -0.44
C THR A 122 10.17 -5.89 -1.10
N MET A 123 10.64 -5.14 -2.08
CA MET A 123 11.83 -5.52 -2.85
C MET A 123 13.06 -4.81 -2.33
N THR A 124 14.03 -5.59 -1.85
CA THR A 124 15.33 -5.09 -1.42
C THR A 124 16.06 -4.47 -2.61
N GLY A 125 16.66 -3.30 -2.41
CA GLY A 125 17.39 -2.60 -3.45
C GLY A 125 16.57 -1.65 -4.30
N LYS A 126 15.29 -1.97 -4.55
CA LYS A 126 14.39 -1.11 -5.32
C LYS A 126 13.51 -0.25 -4.46
N MET A 127 13.22 -0.69 -3.24
CA MET A 127 12.27 -0.04 -2.34
C MET A 127 12.87 0.24 -0.96
N ASP A 128 14.17 0.53 -0.91
CA ASP A 128 14.88 0.74 0.35
C ASP A 128 14.32 1.89 1.18
N ALA A 129 13.86 2.95 0.54
CA ALA A 129 13.23 4.08 1.23
C ALA A 129 11.93 3.64 1.91
N ALA A 130 11.13 2.81 1.26
CA ALA A 130 9.91 2.27 1.84
C ALA A 130 10.21 1.30 2.98
N ILE A 131 11.23 0.45 2.82
CA ILE A 131 11.67 -0.47 3.88
C ILE A 131 12.02 0.32 5.14
N SER A 132 12.76 1.42 4.99
CA SER A 132 13.11 2.29 6.12
C SER A 132 11.87 2.81 6.84
N LEU A 133 10.84 3.22 6.09
CA LEU A 133 9.58 3.68 6.67
C LEU A 133 8.89 2.56 7.46
N TYR A 134 8.86 1.35 6.91
CA TYR A 134 8.24 0.21 7.58
C TYR A 134 8.95 -0.12 8.90
N LEU A 135 10.28 -0.16 8.88
CA LEU A 135 11.05 -0.44 10.08
C LEU A 135 10.84 0.64 11.14
N GLN A 136 10.78 1.91 10.74
CA GLN A 136 10.50 3.01 11.66
C GLN A 136 9.09 2.90 12.26
N ALA A 137 8.14 2.35 11.50
CA ALA A 137 6.77 2.16 11.98
C ALA A 137 6.63 0.95 12.92
N GLY A 138 7.68 0.15 13.06
CA GLY A 138 7.69 -0.99 13.97
C GLY A 138 7.58 -2.36 13.29
N PHE A 139 7.53 -2.40 11.96
CA PHE A 139 7.55 -3.67 11.23
C PHE A 139 8.88 -4.39 11.45
N LYS A 140 8.83 -5.72 11.52
CA LYS A 140 10.01 -6.57 11.70
C LYS A 140 10.04 -7.60 10.59
N GLU A 141 11.24 -7.97 10.18
CA GLU A 141 11.43 -9.00 9.17
C GLU A 141 10.95 -10.35 9.67
N ILE A 142 10.26 -11.08 8.81
CA ILE A 142 9.75 -12.44 9.07
C ILE A 142 10.15 -13.34 7.91
N PRO A 143 10.08 -14.68 8.10
CA PRO A 143 10.26 -15.61 6.99
C PRO A 143 9.17 -15.41 5.93
N PRO A 144 9.44 -15.79 4.67
CA PRO A 144 8.44 -15.72 3.61
C PRO A 144 7.15 -16.45 4.00
N TYR A 145 6.00 -15.84 3.66
CA TYR A 145 4.70 -16.46 3.88
C TYR A 145 4.03 -16.86 2.57
N TYR A 146 4.72 -16.68 1.45
CA TYR A 146 4.33 -17.24 0.15
C TYR A 146 5.58 -17.38 -0.72
N ASP A 147 5.47 -18.19 -1.79
CA ASP A 147 6.57 -18.37 -2.74
C ASP A 147 6.57 -17.23 -3.76
N THR A 148 7.72 -16.63 -3.97
CA THR A 148 7.89 -15.57 -4.96
C THR A 148 9.05 -15.91 -5.90
N PRO A 149 8.92 -15.62 -7.21
CA PRO A 149 10.03 -15.80 -8.15
C PRO A 149 11.10 -14.73 -7.99
N ILE A 150 10.86 -13.70 -7.16
CA ILE A 150 11.80 -12.59 -6.97
C ILE A 150 12.62 -12.83 -5.72
N VAL A 151 13.91 -13.12 -5.92
CA VAL A 151 14.84 -13.52 -4.85
C VAL A 151 15.04 -12.40 -3.83
N GLU A 152 15.07 -11.15 -4.29
CA GLU A 152 15.31 -9.98 -3.44
C GLU A 152 14.07 -9.47 -2.72
N THR A 153 13.13 -10.34 -2.43
CA THR A 153 11.91 -9.96 -1.70
C THR A 153 12.13 -10.14 -0.19
N SER A 154 11.79 -9.12 0.56
CA SER A 154 11.76 -9.16 2.03
C SER A 154 10.31 -9.18 2.51
N PHE A 155 10.08 -9.87 3.61
CA PHE A 155 8.75 -10.02 4.22
C PHE A 155 8.78 -9.41 5.60
N LEU A 156 7.81 -8.56 5.90
CA LEU A 156 7.75 -7.82 7.17
C LEU A 156 6.37 -7.97 7.81
N GLU A 157 6.34 -7.82 9.14
CA GLU A 157 5.10 -7.96 9.91
C GLU A 157 5.08 -6.95 11.06
N LEU A 158 3.90 -6.41 11.33
CA LEU A 158 3.65 -5.53 12.46
C LEU A 158 2.50 -6.12 13.29
N VAL A 159 2.71 -6.19 14.60
CA VAL A 159 1.65 -6.56 15.53
C VAL A 159 0.77 -5.34 15.76
N LEU A 160 -0.53 -5.48 15.51
CA LEU A 160 -1.50 -4.39 15.62
C LEU A 160 -2.20 -4.37 16.97
N ALA A 161 -2.38 -5.54 17.55
CA ALA A 161 -3.12 -5.69 18.80
C ALA A 161 -2.20 -5.78 20.00
#